data_819c12315e709dab08befc17090a0662
#
_entry.id   819c12315e709dab08befc17090a0662
#
_cell.length_a   1.000
_cell.length_b   1.000
_cell.length_c   1.000
_cell.angle_alpha   90.00
_cell.angle_beta   90.00
_cell.angle_gamma   90.00
#
_symmetry.space_group_name_H-M   'P 1'
#
loop_
_entity.id
_entity.type
_entity.pdbx_description
1 polymer ?
#
loop_
_entity_poly.entity_id
_entity_poly.type
_entity_poly.pdbx_seq_one_letter_code
_entity_poly.pdbx_strand_id
1 'polypeptide(L)'
;MGLFSFIKNAGKKLGIGGDEPPEAEAVKKELDSFDLGTEKVDVAVDGDKIILKGVVADQAAFEKAVVAVGNTLGISAVEAGDLKIVAPESGLKLAQADMTELVKAATPASEPKFHTVKKGDNLWKIAETFYGKGKGPKHTVIFDANRPMLSHPDKIYPGQVLRVPDLGEA
;
A
#
# COMPACT_ATOMS: atom_id res chain seq x y z
N MET A 1 0.38 -7.77 13.51
CA MET A 1 1.79 -7.73 13.04
C MET A 1 1.76 -7.39 11.56
N GLY A 2 2.23 -6.20 11.18
CA GLY A 2 2.18 -5.72 9.79
C GLY A 2 3.59 -5.57 9.23
N LEU A 3 4.33 -6.67 9.08
CA LEU A 3 5.62 -6.67 8.40
C LEU A 3 5.40 -7.14 6.95
N PHE A 4 5.74 -6.29 6.00
CA PHE A 4 5.65 -6.55 4.57
C PHE A 4 7.04 -6.61 3.96
N SER A 5 7.30 -7.62 3.12
CA SER A 5 8.61 -7.84 2.50
C SER A 5 8.63 -7.30 1.07
N PHE A 6 9.74 -6.66 0.71
CA PHE A 6 9.97 -6.04 -0.61
C PHE A 6 11.31 -6.49 -1.20
N ILE A 7 11.53 -6.18 -2.46
CA ILE A 7 12.81 -6.49 -3.13
C ILE A 7 13.74 -5.26 -3.04
N LYS A 8 14.78 -5.35 -2.23
CA LYS A 8 15.73 -4.27 -1.93
C LYS A 8 16.28 -3.54 -3.15
N ASN A 9 16.54 -4.27 -4.23
CA ASN A 9 17.14 -3.71 -5.45
C ASN A 9 16.10 -3.32 -6.52
N ALA A 10 14.82 -3.33 -6.18
CA ALA A 10 13.73 -2.92 -7.05
C ALA A 10 13.02 -1.72 -6.41
N GLY A 11 12.84 -0.67 -7.17
CA GLY A 11 12.12 0.49 -6.67
C GLY A 11 12.64 1.82 -7.19
N LYS A 12 11.96 2.89 -6.78
CA LYS A 12 12.31 4.26 -7.13
C LYS A 12 13.44 4.74 -6.22
N LYS A 13 14.53 5.23 -6.82
CA LYS A 13 15.65 5.81 -6.07
C LYS A 13 15.24 7.16 -5.48
N LEU A 14 15.29 7.26 -4.16
CA LEU A 14 15.13 8.50 -3.40
C LEU A 14 16.47 8.86 -2.75
N GLY A 15 17.01 10.01 -3.10
CA GLY A 15 18.26 10.50 -2.53
C GLY A 15 19.48 10.50 -3.45
N ILE A 16 20.60 11.07 -2.97
CA ILE A 16 21.86 11.33 -3.71
C ILE A 16 22.93 10.29 -3.31
N GLY A 17 22.59 9.05 -3.17
CA GLY A 17 23.56 8.03 -2.75
C GLY A 17 23.36 6.70 -3.44
N GLY A 18 24.40 5.89 -3.54
CA GLY A 18 24.37 4.55 -4.10
C GLY A 18 23.50 3.57 -3.31
N ASP A 19 24.08 2.57 -2.67
CA ASP A 19 23.39 1.53 -1.91
C ASP A 19 23.00 1.94 -0.47
N GLU A 20 23.03 3.23 -0.13
CA GLU A 20 22.61 3.72 1.18
C GLU A 20 21.08 3.75 1.29
N PRO A 21 20.54 3.43 2.49
CA PRO A 21 19.11 3.51 2.73
C PRO A 21 18.62 4.96 2.53
N PRO A 22 17.40 5.16 2.04
CA PRO A 22 16.84 6.49 1.85
C PRO A 22 16.66 7.19 3.19
N GLU A 23 16.81 8.52 3.20
CA GLU A 23 16.50 9.31 4.39
C GLU A 23 14.99 9.30 4.69
N ALA A 24 14.63 9.21 5.97
CA ALA A 24 13.23 9.18 6.42
C ALA A 24 12.42 10.39 5.89
N GLU A 25 13.04 11.57 5.86
CA GLU A 25 12.40 12.79 5.32
C GLU A 25 12.11 12.70 3.83
N ALA A 26 13.02 12.10 3.04
CA ALA A 26 12.83 11.90 1.61
C ALA A 26 11.68 10.91 1.35
N VAL A 27 11.60 9.83 2.13
CA VAL A 27 10.52 8.85 2.06
C VAL A 27 9.18 9.47 2.47
N LYS A 28 9.16 10.25 3.55
CA LYS A 28 7.95 10.96 4.01
C LYS A 28 7.46 11.95 2.95
N LYS A 29 8.35 12.74 2.38
CA LYS A 29 8.03 13.71 1.32
C LYS A 29 7.47 13.03 0.08
N GLU A 30 8.03 11.88 -0.33
CA GLU A 30 7.51 11.09 -1.44
C GLU A 30 6.11 10.54 -1.11
N LEU A 31 5.92 10.00 0.11
CA LEU A 31 4.64 9.50 0.57
C LEU A 31 3.56 10.58 0.56
N ASP A 32 3.89 11.76 1.08
CA ASP A 32 2.95 12.90 1.11
C ASP A 32 2.65 13.46 -0.28
N SER A 33 3.59 13.31 -1.24
CA SER A 33 3.37 13.75 -2.62
C SER A 33 2.25 12.99 -3.36
N PHE A 34 1.85 11.83 -2.82
CA PHE A 34 0.78 11.02 -3.39
C PHE A 34 -0.62 11.40 -2.90
N ASP A 35 -0.73 12.32 -1.94
CA ASP A 35 -2.01 12.81 -1.39
C ASP A 35 -2.93 11.65 -0.93
N LEU A 36 -2.36 10.74 -0.15
CA LEU A 36 -3.03 9.54 0.35
C LEU A 36 -3.67 9.73 1.72
N GLY A 37 -3.73 10.97 2.24
CA GLY A 37 -4.18 11.22 3.61
C GLY A 37 -3.18 10.73 4.66
N THR A 38 -1.88 10.83 4.35
CA THR A 38 -0.77 10.34 5.17
C THR A 38 -0.08 11.43 5.99
N GLU A 39 -0.69 12.61 6.11
CA GLU A 39 -0.12 13.75 6.86
C GLU A 39 0.15 13.41 8.33
N LYS A 40 -0.61 12.47 8.90
CA LYS A 40 -0.49 11.99 10.28
C LYS A 40 0.29 10.67 10.39
N VAL A 41 1.05 10.33 9.36
CA VAL A 41 1.91 9.15 9.32
C VAL A 41 3.36 9.59 9.51
N ASP A 42 3.99 9.06 10.54
CA ASP A 42 5.42 9.20 10.76
C ASP A 42 6.17 8.08 10.06
N VAL A 43 7.29 8.43 9.44
CA VAL A 43 8.18 7.51 8.74
C VAL A 43 9.51 7.46 9.45
N ALA A 44 9.94 6.28 9.86
CA ALA A 44 11.29 6.04 10.36
C ALA A 44 11.99 5.01 9.46
N VAL A 45 13.30 5.18 9.27
CA VAL A 45 14.11 4.25 8.49
C VAL A 45 15.14 3.62 9.42
N ASP A 46 15.18 2.31 9.42
CA ASP A 46 16.13 1.50 10.19
C ASP A 46 16.85 0.52 9.24
N GLY A 47 18.00 0.96 8.74
CA GLY A 47 18.73 0.24 7.71
C GLY A 47 17.93 0.13 6.42
N ASP A 48 17.55 -1.06 6.05
CA ASP A 48 16.73 -1.36 4.86
C ASP A 48 15.25 -1.61 5.18
N LYS A 49 14.83 -1.24 6.39
CA LYS A 49 13.45 -1.33 6.87
C LYS A 49 12.85 0.06 7.05
N ILE A 50 11.61 0.23 6.61
CA ILE A 50 10.79 1.40 6.94
C ILE A 50 9.77 1.03 8.01
N ILE A 51 9.62 1.89 9.00
CA ILE A 51 8.62 1.76 10.05
C ILE A 51 7.62 2.89 9.88
N LEU A 52 6.35 2.53 9.67
CA LEU A 52 5.23 3.47 9.57
C LEU A 52 4.45 3.48 10.88
N LYS A 53 4.22 4.69 11.40
CA LYS A 53 3.44 4.91 12.64
C LYS A 53 2.42 6.00 12.39
N GLY A 54 1.30 5.96 13.12
CA GLY A 54 0.30 7.00 13.06
C GLY A 54 -1.06 6.50 12.62
N VAL A 55 -1.77 7.31 11.83
CA VAL A 55 -3.16 7.01 11.44
C VAL A 55 -3.42 7.35 9.98
N VAL A 56 -4.22 6.51 9.34
CA VAL A 56 -4.74 6.69 7.98
C VAL A 56 -6.26 6.58 7.97
N ALA A 57 -6.89 7.13 6.95
CA ALA A 57 -8.34 7.26 6.87
C ALA A 57 -9.04 5.91 6.65
N ASP A 58 -8.46 5.02 5.85
CA ASP A 58 -9.07 3.76 5.45
C ASP A 58 -8.04 2.69 5.11
N GLN A 59 -8.51 1.49 4.84
CA GLN A 59 -7.69 0.35 4.46
C GLN A 59 -6.93 0.59 3.15
N ALA A 60 -7.53 1.27 2.18
CA ALA A 60 -6.87 1.57 0.91
C ALA A 60 -5.69 2.53 1.10
N ALA A 61 -5.84 3.55 1.95
CA ALA A 61 -4.74 4.46 2.31
C ALA A 61 -3.61 3.72 3.02
N PHE A 62 -3.94 2.80 3.96
CA PHE A 62 -2.97 1.94 4.63
C PHE A 62 -2.14 1.13 3.62
N GLU A 63 -2.82 0.40 2.74
CA GLU A 63 -2.15 -0.47 1.76
C GLU A 63 -1.32 0.33 0.75
N LYS A 64 -1.85 1.45 0.28
CA LYS A 64 -1.13 2.36 -0.63
C LYS A 64 0.12 2.95 0.04
N ALA A 65 0.02 3.35 1.31
CA ALA A 65 1.17 3.86 2.06
C ALA A 65 2.28 2.80 2.16
N VAL A 66 1.94 1.55 2.51
CA VAL A 66 2.89 0.43 2.59
C VAL A 66 3.56 0.18 1.23
N VAL A 67 2.78 0.15 0.14
CA VAL A 67 3.31 -0.09 -1.22
C VAL A 67 4.17 1.08 -1.70
N ALA A 68 3.76 2.32 -1.42
CA ALA A 68 4.50 3.52 -1.83
C ALA A 68 5.91 3.54 -1.25
N VAL A 69 6.03 3.35 0.06
CA VAL A 69 7.34 3.36 0.73
C VAL A 69 8.14 2.08 0.46
N GLY A 70 7.48 0.93 0.33
CA GLY A 70 8.14 -0.35 0.08
C GLY A 70 8.75 -0.47 -1.33
N ASN A 71 8.22 0.25 -2.31
CA ASN A 71 8.78 0.34 -3.67
C ASN A 71 9.93 1.35 -3.78
N THR A 72 10.46 1.83 -2.67
CA THR A 72 11.66 2.68 -2.64
C THR A 72 12.91 1.81 -2.74
N LEU A 73 13.87 2.23 -3.59
CA LEU A 73 15.13 1.52 -3.75
C LEU A 73 15.92 1.49 -2.43
N GLY A 74 16.42 0.33 -2.06
CA GLY A 74 17.16 0.11 -0.82
C GLY A 74 16.32 -0.44 0.33
N ILE A 75 15.00 -0.56 0.16
CA ILE A 75 14.09 -1.09 1.19
C ILE A 75 13.77 -2.55 0.92
N SER A 76 13.92 -3.38 1.95
CA SER A 76 13.58 -4.81 1.93
C SER A 76 12.34 -5.13 2.76
N ALA A 77 11.95 -4.27 3.69
CA ALA A 77 10.78 -4.50 4.54
C ALA A 77 10.10 -3.19 4.96
N VAL A 78 8.79 -3.26 5.13
CA VAL A 78 7.97 -2.19 5.72
C VAL A 78 7.23 -2.76 6.92
N GLU A 79 7.42 -2.13 8.07
CA GLU A 79 6.70 -2.44 9.31
C GLU A 79 5.61 -1.39 9.53
N ALA A 80 4.36 -1.81 9.50
CA ALA A 80 3.19 -0.96 9.66
C ALA A 80 2.31 -1.40 10.85
N GLY A 81 2.91 -2.08 11.85
CA GLY A 81 2.20 -2.55 13.03
C GLY A 81 1.59 -1.44 13.90
N ASP A 82 2.22 -0.28 13.89
CA ASP A 82 1.79 0.91 14.63
C ASP A 82 0.98 1.90 13.76
N LEU A 83 0.72 1.56 12.52
CA LEU A 83 -0.14 2.33 11.62
C LEU A 83 -1.59 1.87 11.78
N LYS A 84 -2.45 2.77 12.25
CA LYS A 84 -3.85 2.49 12.56
C LYS A 84 -4.78 3.08 11.52
N ILE A 85 -5.87 2.39 11.23
CA ILE A 85 -6.95 2.89 10.40
C ILE A 85 -7.95 3.57 11.32
N VAL A 86 -8.19 4.86 11.11
CA VAL A 86 -9.26 5.60 11.77
C VAL A 86 -10.43 5.58 10.80
N ALA A 87 -11.43 4.75 11.11
CA ALA A 87 -12.70 4.82 10.38
C ALA A 87 -13.20 6.27 10.40
N PRO A 88 -13.64 6.85 9.27
CA PRO A 88 -14.24 8.17 9.28
C PRO A 88 -15.40 8.13 10.27
N GLU A 89 -15.40 9.03 11.24
CA GLU A 89 -16.58 9.28 12.04
C GLU A 89 -17.68 9.77 11.08
N SER A 90 -18.38 8.82 10.46
CA SER A 90 -19.68 9.10 9.87
C SER A 90 -20.51 9.66 11.01
N GLY A 91 -20.85 10.93 10.94
CA GLY A 91 -21.55 11.67 11.98
C GLY A 91 -22.95 11.12 12.27
N LEU A 92 -23.03 9.88 12.68
CA LEU A 92 -24.17 9.31 13.37
C LEU A 92 -23.90 9.41 14.85
N LYS A 93 -24.58 10.36 15.49
CA LYS A 93 -24.84 10.31 16.93
C LYS A 93 -25.53 8.97 17.23
N LEU A 94 -24.75 7.96 17.56
CA LEU A 94 -25.29 6.73 18.13
C LEU A 94 -25.51 6.97 19.61
N ALA A 95 -26.75 7.32 19.95
CA ALA A 95 -27.29 7.06 21.27
C ALA A 95 -27.24 5.53 21.48
N GLN A 96 -26.43 5.11 22.46
CA GLN A 96 -26.48 3.81 23.14
C GLN A 96 -27.04 2.64 22.30
N ALA A 97 -26.21 2.04 21.49
CA ALA A 97 -26.49 0.73 20.92
C ALA A 97 -25.25 -0.16 21.08
N ASP A 98 -25.52 -1.31 21.63
CA ASP A 98 -24.72 -2.48 21.95
C ASP A 98 -23.30 -2.55 21.33
N MET A 99 -22.30 -2.53 22.19
CA MET A 99 -20.86 -2.63 21.82
C MET A 99 -20.50 -3.91 21.08
N THR A 100 -21.37 -4.88 21.02
CA THR A 100 -21.13 -6.20 20.41
C THR A 100 -21.26 -6.18 18.88
N GLU A 101 -22.07 -5.28 18.31
CA GLU A 101 -22.21 -5.12 16.85
C GLU A 101 -21.12 -4.23 16.23
N LEU A 102 -20.54 -3.30 17.02
CA LEU A 102 -19.45 -2.43 16.52
C LEU A 102 -18.15 -3.19 16.27
N VAL A 103 -17.90 -4.28 17.01
CA VAL A 103 -16.70 -5.12 16.82
C VAL A 103 -16.80 -5.91 15.52
N LYS A 104 -18.00 -6.17 15.01
CA LYS A 104 -18.22 -6.91 13.77
C LYS A 104 -18.10 -6.05 12.50
N ALA A 105 -18.27 -4.73 12.64
CA ALA A 105 -18.09 -3.77 11.54
C ALA A 105 -16.62 -3.32 11.36
N ALA A 106 -15.76 -3.62 12.32
CA ALA A 106 -14.32 -3.28 12.29
C ALA A 106 -13.42 -4.45 11.88
N THR A 107 -13.98 -5.54 11.34
CA THR A 107 -13.16 -6.53 10.64
C THR A 107 -12.69 -5.91 9.33
N PRO A 108 -11.35 -5.80 9.11
CA PRO A 108 -10.86 -5.37 7.82
C PRO A 108 -11.44 -6.29 6.75
N ALA A 109 -12.18 -5.71 5.82
CA ALA A 109 -12.68 -6.43 4.67
C ALA A 109 -11.48 -6.96 3.87
N SER A 110 -11.24 -8.26 3.98
CA SER A 110 -10.15 -9.02 3.37
C SER A 110 -8.72 -8.54 3.66
N GLU A 111 -7.83 -9.49 3.91
CA GLU A 111 -6.39 -9.20 4.06
C GLU A 111 -5.85 -8.58 2.76
N PRO A 112 -5.00 -7.53 2.86
CA PRO A 112 -4.43 -6.89 1.69
C PRO A 112 -3.66 -7.90 0.84
N LYS A 113 -4.00 -8.02 -0.43
CA LYS A 113 -3.30 -8.86 -1.39
C LYS A 113 -2.26 -8.02 -2.12
N PHE A 114 -1.00 -8.42 -1.97
CA PHE A 114 0.10 -7.79 -2.68
C PHE A 114 0.69 -8.77 -3.70
N HIS A 115 1.04 -8.26 -4.86
CA HIS A 115 1.73 -9.01 -5.91
C HIS A 115 3.07 -8.36 -6.23
N THR A 116 4.14 -9.14 -6.15
CA THR A 116 5.45 -8.70 -6.62
C THR A 116 5.58 -9.01 -8.11
N VAL A 117 5.74 -7.97 -8.91
CA VAL A 117 5.88 -8.06 -10.36
C VAL A 117 7.12 -8.87 -10.74
N LYS A 118 6.96 -9.85 -11.61
CA LYS A 118 8.04 -10.67 -12.16
C LYS A 118 8.40 -10.20 -13.58
N LYS A 119 9.59 -10.57 -14.02
CA LYS A 119 10.02 -10.30 -15.40
C LYS A 119 9.02 -10.93 -16.41
N GLY A 120 8.43 -10.09 -17.26
CA GLY A 120 7.44 -10.51 -18.25
C GLY A 120 5.98 -10.48 -17.76
N ASP A 121 5.74 -10.00 -16.54
CA ASP A 121 4.39 -9.71 -16.06
C ASP A 121 3.85 -8.42 -16.71
N ASN A 122 2.53 -8.39 -16.83
CA ASN A 122 1.76 -7.19 -17.12
C ASN A 122 0.47 -7.22 -16.28
N LEU A 123 -0.18 -6.08 -16.14
CA LEU A 123 -1.39 -5.98 -15.30
C LEU A 123 -2.52 -6.91 -15.76
N TRP A 124 -2.59 -7.19 -17.07
CA TRP A 124 -3.57 -8.13 -17.62
C TRP A 124 -3.37 -9.55 -17.09
N LYS A 125 -2.12 -10.06 -17.15
CA LYS A 125 -1.78 -11.39 -16.62
C LYS A 125 -1.98 -11.47 -15.09
N ILE A 126 -1.62 -10.39 -14.39
CA ILE A 126 -1.82 -10.30 -12.94
C ILE A 126 -3.32 -10.38 -12.62
N ALA A 127 -4.15 -9.64 -13.37
CA ALA A 127 -5.61 -9.71 -13.21
C ALA A 127 -6.16 -11.12 -13.45
N GLU A 128 -5.69 -11.81 -14.50
CA GLU A 128 -6.11 -13.20 -14.75
C GLU A 128 -5.65 -14.19 -13.66
N THR A 129 -4.50 -13.92 -13.06
CA THR A 129 -3.96 -14.77 -11.97
C THR A 129 -4.80 -14.63 -10.71
N PHE A 130 -5.20 -13.42 -10.34
CA PHE A 130 -5.93 -13.15 -9.10
C PHE A 130 -7.45 -13.25 -9.22
N TYR A 131 -8.00 -12.85 -10.36
CA TYR A 131 -9.44 -12.80 -10.60
C TYR A 131 -9.98 -13.94 -11.44
N GLY A 132 -9.07 -14.75 -12.04
CA GLY A 132 -9.40 -15.91 -12.86
C GLY A 132 -9.30 -15.65 -14.37
N LYS A 133 -9.24 -16.74 -15.12
CA LYS A 133 -9.13 -16.71 -16.61
C LYS A 133 -10.25 -15.87 -17.23
N GLY A 134 -9.90 -15.05 -18.20
CA GLY A 134 -10.83 -14.14 -18.88
C GLY A 134 -11.13 -12.84 -18.12
N LYS A 135 -10.56 -12.64 -16.93
CA LYS A 135 -10.67 -11.41 -16.16
C LYS A 135 -9.54 -10.41 -16.42
N GLY A 136 -8.74 -10.63 -17.45
CA GLY A 136 -7.70 -9.69 -17.90
C GLY A 136 -8.18 -8.23 -18.03
N PRO A 137 -9.39 -7.94 -18.60
CA PRO A 137 -9.94 -6.57 -18.63
C PRO A 137 -10.07 -5.89 -17.27
N LYS A 138 -10.12 -6.64 -16.17
CA LYS A 138 -10.14 -6.11 -14.81
C LYS A 138 -8.77 -5.60 -14.31
N HIS A 139 -7.75 -5.60 -15.17
CA HIS A 139 -6.45 -4.99 -14.87
C HIS A 139 -6.57 -3.49 -14.52
N THR A 140 -7.61 -2.82 -15.00
CA THR A 140 -7.93 -1.42 -14.64
C THR A 140 -8.18 -1.25 -13.16
N VAL A 141 -8.81 -2.22 -12.50
CA VAL A 141 -9.05 -2.22 -11.04
C VAL A 141 -7.72 -2.25 -10.29
N ILE A 142 -6.77 -3.07 -10.75
CA ILE A 142 -5.42 -3.11 -10.17
C ILE A 142 -4.70 -1.79 -10.44
N PHE A 143 -4.80 -1.23 -11.64
CA PHE A 143 -4.20 0.05 -12.00
C PHE A 143 -4.72 1.18 -11.10
N ASP A 144 -6.04 1.32 -10.99
CA ASP A 144 -6.67 2.37 -10.18
C ASP A 144 -6.34 2.23 -8.69
N ALA A 145 -6.26 1.00 -8.18
CA ALA A 145 -5.86 0.72 -6.80
C ALA A 145 -4.42 1.13 -6.48
N ASN A 146 -3.55 1.24 -7.49
CA ASN A 146 -2.15 1.62 -7.35
C ASN A 146 -1.87 3.07 -7.79
N ARG A 147 -2.90 3.84 -8.14
CA ARG A 147 -2.76 5.29 -8.38
C ARG A 147 -2.64 6.02 -7.03
N PRO A 148 -1.90 7.13 -6.98
CA PRO A 148 -1.13 7.79 -8.06
C PRO A 148 0.28 7.22 -8.26
N MET A 149 0.72 6.24 -7.45
CA MET A 149 2.05 5.64 -7.52
C MET A 149 2.34 5.02 -8.89
N LEU A 150 1.34 4.40 -9.51
CA LEU A 150 1.40 3.86 -10.86
C LEU A 150 0.77 4.87 -11.83
N SER A 151 1.59 5.52 -12.64
CA SER A 151 1.15 6.55 -13.60
C SER A 151 0.62 5.98 -14.93
N HIS A 152 0.97 4.74 -15.27
CA HIS A 152 0.55 4.08 -16.50
C HIS A 152 0.55 2.56 -16.31
N PRO A 153 -0.46 1.83 -16.87
CA PRO A 153 -0.59 0.39 -16.65
C PRO A 153 0.59 -0.44 -17.20
N ASP A 154 1.31 0.08 -18.20
CA ASP A 154 2.47 -0.59 -18.78
C ASP A 154 3.80 -0.22 -18.10
N LYS A 155 3.78 0.76 -17.19
CA LYS A 155 4.98 1.21 -16.48
C LYS A 155 5.18 0.47 -15.16
N ILE A 156 5.13 -0.84 -15.22
CA ILE A 156 5.50 -1.73 -14.11
C ILE A 156 6.88 -2.32 -14.37
N TYR A 157 7.61 -2.60 -13.30
CA TYR A 157 8.96 -3.16 -13.38
C TYR A 157 9.09 -4.40 -12.47
N PRO A 158 9.98 -5.33 -12.82
CA PRO A 158 10.23 -6.50 -11.99
C PRO A 158 10.69 -6.10 -10.58
N GLY A 159 10.08 -6.73 -9.57
CA GLY A 159 10.32 -6.42 -8.16
C GLY A 159 9.43 -5.34 -7.57
N GLN A 160 8.68 -4.61 -8.37
CA GLN A 160 7.65 -3.70 -7.89
C GLN A 160 6.54 -4.49 -7.20
N VAL A 161 6.10 -4.00 -6.05
CA VAL A 161 4.94 -4.56 -5.36
C VAL A 161 3.71 -3.73 -5.70
N LEU A 162 2.63 -4.42 -6.08
CA LEU A 162 1.34 -3.82 -6.43
C LEU A 162 0.27 -4.30 -5.45
N ARG A 163 -0.63 -3.40 -5.09
CA ARG A 163 -1.86 -3.73 -4.41
C ARG A 163 -2.83 -4.39 -5.40
N VAL A 164 -3.41 -5.52 -5.00
CA VAL A 164 -4.44 -6.22 -5.77
C VAL A 164 -5.73 -6.26 -4.94
N PRO A 165 -6.66 -5.33 -5.14
CA PRO A 165 -7.91 -5.29 -4.40
C PRO A 165 -8.82 -6.45 -4.80
N ASP A 166 -9.75 -6.82 -3.94
CA ASP A 166 -10.82 -7.75 -4.32
C ASP A 166 -11.84 -7.05 -5.25
N LEU A 167 -12.46 -7.82 -6.17
CA LEU A 167 -13.42 -7.26 -7.13
C LEU A 167 -14.71 -6.72 -6.47
N GLY A 168 -14.89 -6.94 -5.17
CA GLY A 168 -16.01 -6.38 -4.41
C GLY A 168 -15.78 -4.98 -3.87
N GLU A 169 -14.54 -4.46 -3.95
CA GLU A 169 -14.16 -3.11 -3.47
C GLU A 169 -14.05 -2.06 -4.59
N ALA A 170 -14.44 -2.42 -5.81
CA ALA A 170 -14.35 -1.56 -6.99
C ALA A 170 -15.71 -0.97 -7.38
#